data_bf56af005c2ad584191ea0934e4c3df5
#
_entry.id   bf56af005c2ad584191ea0934e4c3df5
#
_cell.length_a   1.000
_cell.length_b   1.000
_cell.length_c   1.000
_cell.angle_alpha   90.00
_cell.angle_beta   90.00
_cell.angle_gamma   90.00
#
_symmetry.space_group_name_H-M   'P 1'
#
loop_
_entity.id
_entity.type
_entity.pdbx_description
1 polymer ?
#
loop_
_entity_poly.entity_id
_entity_poly.type
_entity_poly.pdbx_seq_one_letter_code
_entity_poly.pdbx_strand_id
1 'polypeptide(L)'
;MAEQVDVVVLGLGVGGEEVAGRLAEAGLAVVGIEHSLVGGECPYWACVPSKMMIRAANLLTEARRIDGMAGHADVTPDWTPVADRIRDEA
;
A
#
# COMPACT_ATOMS: atom_id res chain seq x y z
N MET A 1 18.32 22.60 21.11
CA MET A 1 18.91 21.60 22.00
C MET A 1 19.01 20.28 21.27
N ALA A 2 20.15 19.63 21.31
CA ALA A 2 20.34 18.36 20.63
C ALA A 2 19.71 17.23 21.44
N GLU A 3 19.02 16.34 20.77
CA GLU A 3 18.53 15.10 21.35
C GLU A 3 19.54 13.99 21.16
N GLN A 4 19.66 13.13 22.15
CA GLN A 4 20.50 11.92 22.05
C GLN A 4 19.61 10.70 21.84
N VAL A 5 19.90 9.97 20.77
CA VAL A 5 19.20 8.73 20.45
C VAL A 5 20.23 7.64 20.11
N ASP A 6 19.82 6.39 20.17
CA ASP A 6 20.71 5.28 19.86
C ASP A 6 20.89 5.08 18.35
N VAL A 7 19.83 5.27 17.58
CA VAL A 7 19.81 5.01 16.13
C VAL A 7 19.01 6.07 15.42
N VAL A 8 19.51 6.52 14.27
CA VAL A 8 18.78 7.34 13.32
C VAL A 8 18.57 6.52 12.05
N VAL A 9 17.32 6.38 11.62
CA VAL A 9 16.98 5.70 10.37
C VAL A 9 16.61 6.77 9.32
N LEU A 10 17.43 6.85 8.30
CA LEU A 10 17.19 7.79 7.19
C LEU A 10 16.39 7.08 6.10
N GLY A 11 15.16 7.54 5.92
CA GLY A 11 14.22 6.93 4.99
C GLY A 11 13.33 5.90 5.67
N LEU A 12 12.01 6.13 5.63
CA LEU A 12 11.00 5.25 6.22
C LEU A 12 10.14 4.60 5.14
N GLY A 13 10.81 4.02 4.15
CA GLY A 13 10.19 3.07 3.25
C GLY A 13 9.98 1.73 3.94
N VAL A 14 9.66 0.70 3.18
CA VAL A 14 9.36 -0.63 3.74
C VAL A 14 10.53 -1.17 4.57
N GLY A 15 11.76 -1.05 4.07
CA GLY A 15 12.94 -1.52 4.80
C GLY A 15 13.27 -0.68 6.02
N GLY A 16 13.27 0.64 5.88
CA GLY A 16 13.58 1.56 6.98
C GLY A 16 12.57 1.49 8.10
N GLU A 17 11.29 1.38 7.75
CA GLU A 17 10.20 1.24 8.72
C GLU A 17 10.36 -0.06 9.53
N GLU A 18 10.67 -1.16 8.87
CA GLU A 18 10.89 -2.45 9.52
C GLU A 18 12.10 -2.41 10.47
N VAL A 19 13.20 -1.84 10.03
CA VAL A 19 14.41 -1.70 10.86
C VAL A 19 14.11 -0.83 12.08
N ALA A 20 13.49 0.33 11.89
CA ALA A 20 13.14 1.24 12.96
C ALA A 20 12.23 0.57 13.99
N GLY A 21 11.21 -0.14 13.54
CA GLY A 21 10.28 -0.86 14.40
C GLY A 21 10.97 -1.93 15.24
N ARG A 22 11.79 -2.76 14.62
CA ARG A 22 12.51 -3.83 15.32
C ARG A 22 13.50 -3.30 16.35
N LEU A 23 14.22 -2.24 16.02
CA LEU A 23 15.16 -1.63 16.96
C LEU A 23 14.44 -0.98 18.14
N ALA A 24 13.32 -0.33 17.90
CA ALA A 24 12.50 0.25 18.97
C ALA A 24 11.91 -0.84 19.88
N GLU A 25 11.45 -1.94 19.34
CA GLU A 25 10.97 -3.09 20.11
C GLU A 25 12.09 -3.72 20.96
N ALA A 26 13.32 -3.64 20.50
CA ALA A 26 14.49 -4.11 21.27
C ALA A 26 14.88 -3.16 22.40
N GLY A 27 14.21 -2.05 22.57
CA GLY A 27 14.44 -1.11 23.66
C GLY A 27 15.37 0.05 23.33
N LEU A 28 15.77 0.21 22.07
CA LEU A 28 16.61 1.32 21.64
C LEU A 28 15.78 2.58 21.39
N ALA A 29 16.39 3.73 21.64
CA ALA A 29 15.81 5.02 21.28
C ALA A 29 16.08 5.27 19.78
N VAL A 30 15.04 5.25 18.97
CA VAL A 30 15.12 5.34 17.51
C VAL A 30 14.41 6.60 17.01
N VAL A 31 15.06 7.31 16.08
CA VAL A 31 14.45 8.41 15.33
C VAL A 31 14.45 8.05 13.86
N GLY A 32 13.29 8.13 13.25
CA GLY A 32 13.12 7.99 11.81
C GLY A 32 13.01 9.36 11.13
N ILE A 33 13.68 9.52 10.01
CA ILE A 33 13.65 10.74 9.23
C ILE A 33 13.17 10.40 7.82
N GLU A 34 12.08 11.05 7.39
CA GLU A 34 11.51 10.85 6.08
C GLU A 34 11.20 12.21 5.44
N HIS A 35 11.64 12.41 4.20
CA HIS A 35 11.40 13.67 3.47
C HIS A 35 10.08 13.67 2.70
N SER A 36 9.41 12.54 2.60
CA SER A 36 8.16 12.38 1.87
C SER A 36 7.13 11.69 2.77
N LEU A 37 6.38 10.72 2.29
CA LEU A 37 5.39 10.01 3.09
C LEU A 37 6.00 8.81 3.81
N VAL A 38 5.70 8.68 5.08
CA VAL A 38 6.11 7.52 5.87
C VAL A 38 5.47 6.26 5.30
N GLY A 39 6.27 5.22 5.10
CA GLY A 39 5.82 3.97 4.46
C GLY A 39 6.40 3.77 3.08
N GLY A 40 6.94 4.83 2.47
CA GLY A 40 7.60 4.77 1.17
C GLY A 40 6.65 4.74 -0.02
N GLU A 41 7.12 4.20 -1.11
CA GLU A 41 6.38 4.21 -2.38
C GLU A 41 5.31 3.12 -2.47
N CYS A 42 5.57 1.97 -1.85
CA CYS A 42 4.69 0.80 -1.98
C CYS A 42 3.23 1.09 -1.59
N PRO A 43 2.93 1.67 -0.41
CA PRO A 43 1.55 1.92 -0.04
C PRO A 43 0.89 3.06 -0.81
N TYR A 44 1.65 4.05 -1.28
CA TYR A 44 1.07 5.26 -1.87
C TYR A 44 1.10 5.28 -3.40
N TRP A 45 2.21 4.85 -4.01
CA TRP A 45 2.44 5.07 -5.44
C TRP A 45 2.74 3.81 -6.23
N ALA A 46 2.98 2.68 -5.59
CA ALA A 46 3.43 1.47 -6.28
C ALA A 46 2.57 0.25 -5.97
N CYS A 47 2.92 -0.51 -4.94
CA CYS A 47 2.36 -1.85 -4.72
C CYS A 47 0.85 -1.83 -4.47
N VAL A 48 0.39 -0.99 -3.56
CA VAL A 48 -1.02 -0.96 -3.17
C VAL A 48 -1.90 -0.46 -4.32
N PRO A 49 -1.61 0.70 -4.93
CA PRO A 49 -2.41 1.16 -6.06
C PRO A 49 -2.45 0.18 -7.23
N SER A 50 -1.30 -0.41 -7.59
CA SER A 50 -1.25 -1.34 -8.72
C SER A 50 -2.03 -2.62 -8.44
N LYS A 51 -1.95 -3.16 -7.23
CA LYS A 51 -2.72 -4.35 -6.85
C LYS A 51 -4.21 -4.08 -6.78
N MET A 52 -4.62 -2.90 -6.36
CA MET A 52 -6.04 -2.51 -6.37
C MET A 52 -6.58 -2.46 -7.79
N MET A 53 -5.83 -1.89 -8.73
CA MET A 53 -6.22 -1.88 -10.14
C MET A 53 -6.31 -3.28 -10.73
N ILE A 54 -5.34 -4.13 -10.45
CA ILE A 54 -5.33 -5.53 -10.92
C ILE A 54 -6.52 -6.29 -10.34
N ARG A 55 -6.80 -6.12 -9.05
CA ARG A 55 -7.94 -6.78 -8.42
C ARG A 55 -9.27 -6.35 -9.04
N ALA A 56 -9.44 -5.07 -9.31
CA ALA A 56 -10.63 -4.54 -9.96
C ALA A 56 -10.80 -5.14 -11.37
N ALA A 57 -9.71 -5.19 -12.14
CA ALA A 57 -9.72 -5.80 -13.48
C ALA A 57 -10.07 -7.29 -13.43
N ASN A 58 -9.53 -8.02 -12.46
CA ASN A 58 -9.79 -9.45 -12.28
C ASN A 58 -11.27 -9.72 -11.94
N LEU A 59 -11.89 -8.87 -11.13
CA LEU A 59 -13.31 -8.99 -10.81
C LEU A 59 -14.19 -8.88 -12.06
N LEU A 60 -13.87 -7.95 -12.96
CA LEU A 60 -14.58 -7.84 -14.24
C LEU A 60 -14.41 -9.08 -15.10
N THR A 61 -13.18 -9.59 -15.19
CA THR A 61 -12.87 -10.79 -15.97
C THR A 61 -13.59 -12.02 -15.41
N GLU A 62 -13.59 -12.20 -14.10
CA GLU A 62 -14.27 -13.31 -13.45
C GLU A 62 -15.78 -13.28 -13.69
N ALA A 63 -16.40 -12.10 -13.54
CA ALA A 63 -17.83 -11.96 -13.77
C ALA A 63 -18.22 -12.32 -15.21
N ARG A 64 -17.38 -12.02 -16.19
CA ARG A 64 -17.62 -12.36 -17.59
C ARG A 64 -17.47 -13.85 -17.89
N ARG A 65 -16.88 -14.62 -17.00
CA ARG A 65 -16.62 -16.07 -17.16
C ARG A 65 -17.72 -16.94 -16.60
N ILE A 66 -18.73 -16.41 -15.96
CA ILE A 66 -19.76 -17.26 -15.33
C ILE A 66 -20.70 -17.89 -16.33
N ASP A 67 -20.79 -17.38 -17.55
CA ASP A 67 -21.66 -17.91 -18.59
C ASP A 67 -21.27 -19.37 -18.92
N GLY A 68 -22.30 -20.22 -18.99
CA GLY A 68 -22.10 -21.63 -19.27
C GLY A 68 -21.62 -22.46 -18.07
N MET A 69 -21.37 -21.83 -16.94
CA MET A 69 -20.88 -22.49 -15.74
C MET A 69 -21.80 -22.28 -14.54
N ALA A 70 -22.08 -21.05 -14.18
CA ALA A 70 -22.86 -20.73 -12.99
C ALA A 70 -24.02 -19.76 -13.25
N GLY A 71 -24.26 -19.39 -14.49
CA GLY A 71 -25.34 -18.48 -14.81
C GLY A 71 -24.93 -17.43 -15.82
N HIS A 72 -25.41 -16.21 -15.64
CA HIS A 72 -25.15 -15.08 -16.52
C HIS A 72 -24.88 -13.81 -15.71
N ALA A 73 -23.97 -12.96 -16.19
CA ALA A 73 -23.73 -11.66 -15.61
C ALA A 73 -23.56 -10.61 -16.70
N ASP A 74 -24.27 -9.50 -16.52
CA ASP A 74 -24.04 -8.26 -17.27
C ASP A 74 -23.18 -7.33 -16.42
N VAL A 75 -22.04 -6.92 -16.94
CA VAL A 75 -21.10 -6.09 -16.20
C VAL A 75 -20.79 -4.82 -16.98
N THR A 76 -21.01 -3.68 -16.36
CA THR A 76 -20.66 -2.37 -16.91
C THR A 76 -19.41 -1.86 -16.22
N PRO A 77 -18.26 -1.82 -16.90
CA PRO A 77 -17.05 -1.31 -16.30
C PRO A 77 -17.17 0.16 -15.91
N ASP A 78 -16.65 0.51 -14.75
CA ASP A 78 -16.58 1.89 -14.28
C ASP A 78 -15.26 2.08 -13.53
N TRP A 79 -14.42 2.97 -14.02
CA TRP A 79 -13.11 3.26 -13.43
C TRP A 79 -13.22 4.07 -12.13
N THR A 80 -14.27 4.87 -11.99
CA THR A 80 -14.38 5.85 -10.90
C THR A 80 -14.26 5.23 -9.51
N PRO A 81 -14.94 4.11 -9.17
CA PRO A 81 -14.83 3.54 -7.82
C PRO A 81 -13.41 3.13 -7.43
N VAL A 82 -12.66 2.48 -8.34
CA VAL A 82 -11.30 2.06 -8.02
C VAL A 82 -10.35 3.25 -7.95
N ALA A 83 -10.55 4.25 -8.81
CA ALA A 83 -9.75 5.47 -8.77
C ALA A 83 -9.94 6.21 -7.44
N ASP A 84 -11.17 6.30 -6.95
CA ASP A 84 -11.49 6.93 -5.68
C ASP A 84 -10.86 6.17 -4.50
N ARG A 85 -10.94 4.85 -4.51
CA ARG A 85 -10.32 4.03 -3.46
C ARG A 85 -8.80 4.16 -3.44
N ILE A 86 -8.16 4.15 -4.60
CA ILE A 86 -6.71 4.35 -4.68
C ILE A 86 -6.31 5.69 -4.08
N ARG A 87 -7.05 6.75 -4.39
CA ARG A 87 -6.78 8.09 -3.87
C ARG A 87 -6.96 8.17 -2.37
N ASP A 88 -7.98 7.51 -1.82
CA ASP A 88 -8.36 7.62 -0.41
C ASP A 88 -7.61 6.64 0.49
N GLU A 89 -7.24 5.45 -0.02
CA GLU A 89 -6.64 4.37 0.77
C GLU A 89 -5.13 4.23 0.58
N ALA A 90 -4.57 4.86 -0.45
CA ALA A 90 -3.14 4.78 -0.72
C ALA A 90 -2.36 5.98 -0.19
#